data_470d471b869609896a6146c960973c8d
#
_entry.id   470d471b869609896a6146c960973c8d
#
_cell.length_a   1.000
_cell.length_b   1.000
_cell.length_c   1.000
_cell.angle_alpha   90.00
_cell.angle_beta   90.00
_cell.angle_gamma   90.00
#
_symmetry.space_group_name_H-M   'P 1'
#
loop_
_entity.id
_entity.type
_entity.pdbx_description
1 polymer ?
#
loop_
_entity_poly.entity_id
_entity_poly.type
_entity_poly.pdbx_seq_one_letter_code
_entity_poly.pdbx_strand_id
1 'polypeptide(L)'
;MNPIVRLAASALPGEKKYILFAGAGVSKDAGIPTAWDLMLKTAGLLYAADSKKVDRNINLEEWFISSKYAALEYSELIKLIYPHSPDQQSFLKQYLMDHNIGESHMAIAEMARRGIIRAIITTNFDHFIEKALEKLGLDIQVISTDEDLDNSEPLIHCKAVRLYKPHGTLGCGALKNTPKELESLSSLMEAELVRVMGEHGIIVLGYAGMDSDIQKVFEKRRSSLYPVFWVDPNPPNGKIGAILKKSDFTYIHCKSAAKFIQDYIELLGRLESIAPTTGISPSIPDVRKALATSEEPIGPLYSEFLANLFSDLQSSRPDFSKFSDYDEAIMDQINKGLPLLQRFIDAALLAAKYSNASAAEELYSFFGKVLTTYTLPDGFSGSYRDIDFDGFRFIGYEMFVTFIVTLIRYDQWTLLGQLLSQDIFVDKKDNGGYLPFTRINRYVASIDEIRNKRLGKNRISLMGDILKDRYTNSQLAELISHQEFLEADYFLFMRTVSQNETMEYIGDVWCPRACVLLERPPSYILKAESKRFLEHMLPATGLGDADTFVKNFSSKHGVFKRYFQSGWKDDPLEYFDTKKLGQRK
;
A
#
# COMPACT_ATOMS: atom_id res chain seq x y z
N MET A 1 26.22 14.65 -9.24
CA MET A 1 25.55 13.64 -8.36
C MET A 1 25.29 12.38 -9.18
N ASN A 2 25.57 11.21 -8.63
CA ASN A 2 25.30 9.95 -9.33
C ASN A 2 23.78 9.81 -9.58
N PRO A 3 23.31 9.60 -10.82
CA PRO A 3 21.88 9.54 -11.14
C PRO A 3 21.08 8.46 -10.37
N ILE A 4 21.72 7.33 -10.04
CA ILE A 4 21.08 6.26 -9.25
C ILE A 4 20.82 6.72 -7.81
N VAL A 5 21.65 7.60 -7.25
CA VAL A 5 21.44 8.19 -5.92
C VAL A 5 20.23 9.14 -5.94
N ARG A 6 20.06 9.91 -7.03
CA ARG A 6 18.88 10.78 -7.19
C ARG A 6 17.59 9.96 -7.26
N LEU A 7 17.59 8.85 -8.03
CA LEU A 7 16.47 7.93 -8.10
C LEU A 7 16.16 7.31 -6.72
N ALA A 8 17.18 6.79 -6.04
CA ALA A 8 17.00 6.15 -4.74
C ALA A 8 16.52 7.14 -3.67
N ALA A 9 17.09 8.35 -3.61
CA ALA A 9 16.65 9.38 -2.69
C ALA A 9 15.19 9.83 -2.91
N SER A 10 14.73 9.86 -4.16
CA SER A 10 13.33 10.22 -4.48
C SER A 10 12.34 9.11 -4.17
N ALA A 11 12.79 7.88 -3.96
CA ALA A 11 11.96 6.73 -3.58
C ALA A 11 11.87 6.53 -2.05
N LEU A 12 12.75 7.15 -1.26
CA LEU A 12 12.84 7.00 0.20
C LEU A 12 11.54 7.29 0.98
N PRO A 13 10.65 8.21 0.59
CA PRO A 13 9.41 8.46 1.33
C PRO A 13 8.41 7.30 1.36
N GLY A 14 8.74 6.13 0.80
CA GLY A 14 7.91 4.92 0.87
C GLY A 14 6.62 4.94 0.05
N GLU A 15 6.33 6.03 -0.61
CA GLU A 15 5.22 6.11 -1.57
C GLU A 15 5.62 5.41 -2.86
N LYS A 16 4.72 4.60 -3.42
CA LYS A 16 4.91 3.93 -4.72
C LYS A 16 4.87 4.96 -5.86
N LYS A 17 5.89 5.81 -5.93
CA LYS A 17 5.96 6.93 -6.89
C LYS A 17 6.36 6.49 -8.30
N TYR A 18 6.85 5.26 -8.44
CA TYR A 18 7.42 4.80 -9.70
C TYR A 18 6.64 3.65 -10.31
N ILE A 19 6.61 3.65 -11.64
CA ILE A 19 6.27 2.51 -12.47
C ILE A 19 7.50 2.07 -13.24
N LEU A 20 7.54 0.78 -13.59
CA LEU A 20 8.58 0.23 -14.42
C LEU A 20 8.10 0.12 -15.87
N PHE A 21 8.90 0.59 -16.82
CA PHE A 21 8.73 0.33 -18.24
C PHE A 21 9.82 -0.64 -18.71
N ALA A 22 9.45 -1.87 -19.07
CA ALA A 22 10.37 -2.93 -19.45
C ALA A 22 10.26 -3.21 -20.95
N GLY A 23 11.38 -3.07 -21.65
CA GLY A 23 11.48 -3.46 -23.07
C GLY A 23 12.19 -4.79 -23.27
N ALA A 24 12.43 -5.18 -24.52
CA ALA A 24 13.02 -6.48 -24.89
C ALA A 24 14.42 -6.73 -24.30
N GLY A 25 15.16 -5.67 -23.95
CA GLY A 25 16.47 -5.77 -23.33
C GLY A 25 16.47 -6.46 -21.97
N VAL A 26 15.36 -6.47 -21.22
CA VAL A 26 15.25 -7.18 -19.94
C VAL A 26 15.21 -8.70 -20.10
N SER A 27 14.83 -9.20 -21.27
CA SER A 27 14.78 -10.65 -21.56
C SER A 27 16.07 -11.18 -22.20
N LYS A 28 17.07 -10.31 -22.40
CA LYS A 28 18.33 -10.68 -23.05
C LYS A 28 19.15 -11.69 -22.21
N ASP A 29 19.13 -11.58 -20.91
CA ASP A 29 19.81 -12.50 -19.99
C ASP A 29 19.13 -13.88 -19.91
N ALA A 30 17.87 -13.97 -20.34
CA ALA A 30 17.16 -15.23 -20.55
C ALA A 30 17.46 -15.88 -21.91
N GLY A 31 18.35 -15.30 -22.72
CA GLY A 31 18.69 -15.79 -24.06
C GLY A 31 17.68 -15.42 -25.15
N ILE A 32 16.73 -14.54 -24.86
CA ILE A 32 15.72 -14.11 -25.82
C ILE A 32 16.28 -13.01 -26.71
N PRO A 33 16.12 -13.14 -28.03
CA PRO A 33 16.55 -12.10 -28.96
C PRO A 33 15.73 -10.82 -28.77
N THR A 34 16.40 -9.69 -28.90
CA THR A 34 15.75 -8.38 -28.92
C THR A 34 14.97 -8.17 -30.23
N ALA A 35 14.11 -7.16 -30.27
CA ALA A 35 13.43 -6.76 -31.50
C ALA A 35 14.44 -6.51 -32.64
N TRP A 36 15.60 -5.90 -32.36
CA TRP A 36 16.67 -5.68 -33.30
C TRP A 36 17.27 -7.00 -33.81
N ASP A 37 17.52 -7.96 -32.93
CA ASP A 37 18.04 -9.28 -33.32
C ASP A 37 17.03 -10.03 -34.24
N LEU A 38 15.73 -9.91 -33.97
CA LEU A 38 14.67 -10.48 -34.83
C LEU A 38 14.58 -9.75 -36.17
N MET A 39 14.73 -8.41 -36.18
CA MET A 39 14.83 -7.65 -37.46
C MET A 39 16.00 -8.12 -38.29
N LEU A 40 17.17 -8.32 -37.70
CA LEU A 40 18.35 -8.82 -38.43
C LEU A 40 18.13 -10.25 -38.98
N LYS A 41 17.47 -11.13 -38.23
CA LYS A 41 17.09 -12.46 -38.71
C LYS A 41 16.14 -12.38 -39.89
N THR A 42 15.14 -11.50 -39.83
CA THR A 42 14.21 -11.23 -40.91
C THR A 42 14.93 -10.60 -42.11
N ALA A 43 15.85 -9.67 -41.85
CA ALA A 43 16.73 -9.08 -42.89
C ALA A 43 17.56 -10.13 -43.62
N GLY A 44 18.03 -11.16 -42.92
CA GLY A 44 18.75 -12.29 -43.55
C GLY A 44 17.90 -13.05 -44.58
N LEU A 45 16.60 -13.22 -44.33
CA LEU A 45 15.68 -13.82 -45.29
C LEU A 45 15.46 -12.92 -46.51
N LEU A 46 15.32 -11.61 -46.30
CA LEU A 46 15.19 -10.62 -47.36
C LEU A 46 16.47 -10.53 -48.20
N TYR A 47 17.65 -10.56 -47.58
CA TYR A 47 18.93 -10.62 -48.26
C TYR A 47 19.03 -11.84 -49.17
N ALA A 48 18.63 -13.02 -48.66
CA ALA A 48 18.66 -14.25 -49.44
C ALA A 48 17.67 -14.21 -50.62
N ALA A 49 16.53 -13.53 -50.48
CA ALA A 49 15.55 -13.37 -51.54
C ALA A 49 15.96 -12.34 -52.60
N ASP A 50 16.59 -11.23 -52.21
CA ASP A 50 16.99 -10.15 -53.13
C ASP A 50 18.34 -10.41 -53.81
N SER A 51 19.18 -11.29 -53.26
CA SER A 51 20.53 -11.54 -53.75
C SER A 51 20.58 -12.66 -54.76
N LYS A 52 21.18 -12.43 -55.94
CA LYS A 52 21.45 -13.47 -56.94
C LYS A 52 22.42 -14.56 -56.47
N LYS A 53 23.27 -14.21 -55.49
CA LYS A 53 24.22 -15.13 -54.85
C LYS A 53 24.35 -14.74 -53.37
N VAL A 54 24.04 -15.67 -52.48
CA VAL A 54 24.13 -15.45 -51.04
C VAL A 54 25.58 -15.53 -50.57
N ASP A 55 26.11 -14.43 -50.06
CA ASP A 55 27.39 -14.42 -49.34
C ASP A 55 27.13 -14.76 -47.86
N ARG A 56 27.71 -15.88 -47.39
CA ARG A 56 27.56 -16.33 -45.99
C ARG A 56 28.32 -15.49 -44.98
N ASN A 57 29.26 -14.65 -45.44
CA ASN A 57 30.11 -13.82 -44.59
C ASN A 57 29.65 -12.36 -44.59
N ILE A 58 28.48 -12.05 -45.13
CA ILE A 58 27.97 -10.69 -45.15
C ILE A 58 27.71 -10.17 -43.75
N ASN A 59 28.04 -8.90 -43.51
CA ASN A 59 27.55 -8.18 -42.33
C ASN A 59 26.07 -7.81 -42.56
N LEU A 60 25.16 -8.61 -42.03
CA LEU A 60 23.71 -8.42 -42.20
C LEU A 60 23.24 -7.08 -41.64
N GLU A 61 23.87 -6.55 -40.61
CA GLU A 61 23.52 -5.26 -40.00
C GLU A 61 23.86 -4.12 -40.98
N GLU A 62 25.06 -4.09 -41.53
CA GLU A 62 25.46 -3.08 -42.52
C GLU A 62 24.62 -3.16 -43.80
N TRP A 63 24.34 -4.39 -44.25
CA TRP A 63 23.44 -4.58 -45.39
C TRP A 63 22.04 -4.04 -45.09
N PHE A 64 21.48 -4.37 -43.94
CA PHE A 64 20.12 -3.96 -43.56
C PHE A 64 20.03 -2.43 -43.49
N ILE A 65 20.96 -1.77 -42.83
CA ILE A 65 21.00 -0.31 -42.67
C ILE A 65 21.10 0.40 -44.04
N SER A 66 21.80 -0.20 -44.99
CA SER A 66 21.95 0.35 -46.35
C SER A 66 20.86 -0.07 -47.33
N SER A 67 19.97 -0.98 -46.93
CA SER A 67 18.91 -1.52 -47.78
C SER A 67 17.68 -0.61 -47.85
N LYS A 68 16.83 -0.85 -48.85
CA LYS A 68 15.48 -0.23 -48.94
C LYS A 68 14.57 -0.56 -47.75
N TYR A 69 14.93 -1.56 -46.95
CA TYR A 69 14.15 -2.03 -45.81
C TYR A 69 14.53 -1.32 -44.48
N ALA A 70 15.59 -0.54 -44.49
CA ALA A 70 16.07 0.16 -43.27
C ALA A 70 15.06 1.14 -42.64
N ALA A 71 14.12 1.64 -43.47
CA ALA A 71 13.08 2.56 -43.03
C ALA A 71 11.84 1.88 -42.43
N LEU A 72 11.74 0.54 -42.54
CA LEU A 72 10.59 -0.21 -42.01
C LEU A 72 10.70 -0.42 -40.51
N GLU A 73 9.58 -0.25 -39.82
CA GLU A 73 9.45 -0.64 -38.41
C GLU A 73 9.46 -2.18 -38.27
N TYR A 74 9.75 -2.66 -37.06
CA TYR A 74 9.79 -4.09 -36.73
C TYR A 74 8.53 -4.85 -37.19
N SER A 75 7.35 -4.31 -36.95
CA SER A 75 6.08 -4.92 -37.33
C SER A 75 5.89 -4.98 -38.83
N GLU A 76 6.30 -3.93 -39.54
CA GLU A 76 6.21 -3.86 -41.02
C GLU A 76 7.16 -4.85 -41.68
N LEU A 77 8.38 -4.99 -41.12
CA LEU A 77 9.39 -5.90 -41.63
C LEU A 77 8.95 -7.37 -41.50
N ILE A 78 8.37 -7.72 -40.33
CA ILE A 78 7.83 -9.08 -40.13
C ILE A 78 6.63 -9.36 -41.03
N LYS A 79 5.71 -8.41 -41.19
CA LYS A 79 4.56 -8.54 -42.11
C LYS A 79 4.96 -8.74 -43.57
N LEU A 80 6.06 -8.13 -43.96
CA LEU A 80 6.56 -8.26 -45.35
C LEU A 80 6.89 -9.73 -45.68
N ILE A 81 7.40 -10.49 -44.70
CA ILE A 81 7.75 -11.91 -44.91
C ILE A 81 6.60 -12.83 -44.49
N TYR A 82 5.94 -12.49 -43.40
CA TYR A 82 4.86 -13.26 -42.80
C TYR A 82 3.55 -12.45 -42.79
N PRO A 83 2.84 -12.38 -43.94
CA PRO A 83 1.64 -11.54 -44.08
C PRO A 83 0.47 -12.01 -43.21
N HIS A 84 0.47 -13.29 -42.78
CA HIS A 84 -0.61 -13.88 -41.98
C HIS A 84 -0.22 -14.00 -40.50
N SER A 85 -1.15 -13.63 -39.63
CA SER A 85 -0.95 -13.64 -38.14
C SER A 85 -0.48 -15.01 -37.59
N PRO A 86 -1.00 -16.17 -38.02
CA PRO A 86 -0.49 -17.47 -37.57
C PRO A 86 0.99 -17.70 -37.87
N ASP A 87 1.47 -17.24 -39.03
CA ASP A 87 2.87 -17.40 -39.44
C ASP A 87 3.79 -16.49 -38.62
N GLN A 88 3.33 -15.26 -38.33
CA GLN A 88 4.02 -14.33 -37.43
C GLN A 88 4.14 -14.92 -36.01
N GLN A 89 3.04 -15.49 -35.51
CA GLN A 89 3.04 -16.16 -34.20
C GLN A 89 3.99 -17.35 -34.17
N SER A 90 3.99 -18.17 -35.22
CA SER A 90 4.89 -19.32 -35.36
C SER A 90 6.35 -18.89 -35.39
N PHE A 91 6.66 -17.82 -36.12
CA PHE A 91 7.99 -17.21 -36.14
C PHE A 91 8.41 -16.72 -34.76
N LEU A 92 7.56 -15.97 -34.07
CA LEU A 92 7.87 -15.46 -32.71
C LEU A 92 8.00 -16.59 -31.69
N LYS A 93 7.11 -17.57 -31.73
CA LYS A 93 7.17 -18.75 -30.83
C LYS A 93 8.50 -19.49 -30.95
N GLN A 94 9.06 -19.62 -32.14
CA GLN A 94 10.34 -20.28 -32.37
C GLN A 94 11.50 -19.67 -31.55
N TYR A 95 11.42 -18.36 -31.23
CA TYR A 95 12.47 -17.65 -30.50
C TYR A 95 12.11 -17.32 -29.06
N LEU A 96 10.85 -17.44 -28.66
CA LEU A 96 10.36 -17.03 -27.33
C LEU A 96 9.97 -18.22 -26.45
N MET A 97 9.81 -19.44 -27.02
CA MET A 97 9.52 -20.64 -26.27
C MET A 97 10.82 -21.34 -25.87
N ASP A 98 10.75 -22.15 -24.79
CA ASP A 98 11.85 -22.98 -24.27
C ASP A 98 12.97 -22.21 -23.53
N HIS A 99 12.69 -20.99 -23.08
CA HIS A 99 13.60 -20.22 -22.24
C HIS A 99 13.16 -20.23 -20.78
N ASN A 100 14.14 -20.05 -19.88
CA ASN A 100 13.91 -19.91 -18.45
C ASN A 100 13.81 -18.42 -18.06
N ILE A 101 13.23 -18.16 -16.89
CA ILE A 101 13.20 -16.82 -16.30
C ILE A 101 14.63 -16.34 -16.10
N GLY A 102 14.99 -15.17 -16.67
CA GLY A 102 16.28 -14.55 -16.49
C GLY A 102 16.42 -13.79 -15.17
N GLU A 103 17.65 -13.42 -14.81
CA GLU A 103 17.95 -12.65 -13.59
C GLU A 103 17.24 -11.30 -13.56
N SER A 104 17.11 -10.64 -14.71
CA SER A 104 16.40 -9.35 -14.82
C SER A 104 14.92 -9.47 -14.47
N HIS A 105 14.25 -10.55 -14.88
CA HIS A 105 12.84 -10.79 -14.54
C HIS A 105 12.65 -11.02 -13.04
N MET A 106 13.54 -11.80 -12.42
CA MET A 106 13.52 -12.02 -10.97
C MET A 106 13.80 -10.72 -10.20
N ALA A 107 14.74 -9.90 -10.67
CA ALA A 107 15.03 -8.61 -10.06
C ALA A 107 13.84 -7.63 -10.18
N ILE A 108 13.12 -7.61 -11.31
CA ILE A 108 11.87 -6.84 -11.49
C ILE A 108 10.80 -7.31 -10.50
N ALA A 109 10.60 -8.62 -10.38
CA ALA A 109 9.66 -9.19 -9.43
C ALA A 109 10.01 -8.82 -7.98
N GLU A 110 11.30 -8.77 -7.64
CA GLU A 110 11.78 -8.32 -6.33
C GLU A 110 11.48 -6.83 -6.08
N MET A 111 11.62 -5.95 -7.08
CA MET A 111 11.19 -4.55 -6.96
C MET A 111 9.68 -4.43 -6.66
N ALA A 112 8.86 -5.23 -7.33
CA ALA A 112 7.43 -5.27 -7.09
C ALA A 112 7.10 -5.81 -5.69
N ARG A 113 7.76 -6.90 -5.26
CA ARG A 113 7.60 -7.50 -3.93
C ARG A 113 7.93 -6.51 -2.81
N ARG A 114 8.98 -5.70 -2.98
CA ARG A 114 9.39 -4.64 -2.04
C ARG A 114 8.47 -3.41 -2.10
N GLY A 115 7.52 -3.36 -3.03
CA GLY A 115 6.64 -2.22 -3.20
C GLY A 115 7.33 -0.96 -3.75
N ILE A 116 8.49 -1.11 -4.40
CA ILE A 116 9.26 0.00 -5.01
C ILE A 116 8.50 0.54 -6.22
N ILE A 117 7.86 -0.34 -6.98
CA ILE A 117 7.09 0.01 -8.17
C ILE A 117 5.60 -0.25 -7.98
N ARG A 118 4.77 0.62 -8.58
CA ARG A 118 3.30 0.54 -8.52
C ARG A 118 2.74 -0.38 -9.58
N ALA A 119 3.30 -0.31 -10.78
CA ALA A 119 2.88 -1.11 -11.91
C ALA A 119 4.07 -1.37 -12.85
N ILE A 120 3.90 -2.30 -13.76
CA ILE A 120 4.84 -2.64 -14.80
C ILE A 120 4.15 -2.44 -16.15
N ILE A 121 4.80 -1.76 -17.09
CA ILE A 121 4.40 -1.66 -18.48
C ILE A 121 5.46 -2.41 -19.28
N THR A 122 5.07 -3.32 -20.15
CA THR A 122 6.03 -4.02 -21.01
C THR A 122 5.52 -4.17 -22.44
N THR A 123 6.41 -3.92 -23.40
CA THR A 123 6.17 -4.20 -24.80
C THR A 123 6.52 -5.64 -25.19
N ASN A 124 7.01 -6.44 -24.24
CA ASN A 124 7.39 -7.83 -24.47
C ASN A 124 6.18 -8.75 -24.57
N PHE A 125 6.22 -9.67 -25.52
CA PHE A 125 5.19 -10.68 -25.73
C PHE A 125 5.34 -11.91 -24.82
N ASP A 126 6.53 -12.12 -24.25
CA ASP A 126 6.82 -13.25 -23.37
C ASP A 126 6.07 -13.16 -22.02
N HIS A 127 6.09 -14.27 -21.26
CA HIS A 127 5.45 -14.39 -19.94
C HIS A 127 6.46 -14.46 -18.77
N PHE A 128 7.68 -13.96 -18.95
CA PHE A 128 8.71 -14.19 -17.95
C PHE A 128 8.57 -13.25 -16.74
N ILE A 129 8.03 -12.05 -16.95
CA ILE A 129 7.70 -11.13 -15.85
C ILE A 129 6.58 -11.76 -15.00
N GLU A 130 5.51 -12.25 -15.63
CA GLU A 130 4.41 -12.94 -14.97
C GLU A 130 4.92 -14.13 -14.13
N LYS A 131 5.67 -15.03 -14.78
CA LYS A 131 6.25 -16.21 -14.11
C LYS A 131 7.18 -15.84 -12.96
N ALA A 132 7.95 -14.75 -13.07
CA ALA A 132 8.82 -14.28 -12.01
C ALA A 132 8.04 -13.72 -10.82
N LEU A 133 6.96 -12.99 -11.07
CA LEU A 133 6.04 -12.48 -10.04
C LEU A 133 5.33 -13.62 -9.32
N GLU A 134 4.78 -14.60 -10.07
CA GLU A 134 4.14 -15.80 -9.53
C GLU A 134 5.10 -16.62 -8.66
N LYS A 135 6.36 -16.77 -9.10
CA LYS A 135 7.40 -17.48 -8.34
C LYS A 135 7.69 -16.85 -6.99
N LEU A 136 7.48 -15.52 -6.85
CA LEU A 136 7.57 -14.80 -5.58
C LEU A 136 6.24 -14.70 -4.82
N GLY A 137 5.20 -15.41 -5.27
CA GLY A 137 3.90 -15.45 -4.63
C GLY A 137 3.11 -14.15 -4.70
N LEU A 138 3.33 -13.34 -5.76
CA LEU A 138 2.63 -12.08 -5.95
C LEU A 138 1.38 -12.27 -6.82
N ASP A 139 0.29 -11.66 -6.41
CA ASP A 139 -0.93 -11.57 -7.24
C ASP A 139 -0.69 -10.60 -8.39
N ILE A 140 -1.15 -10.97 -9.59
CA ILE A 140 -0.91 -10.23 -10.83
C ILE A 140 -2.23 -9.94 -11.51
N GLN A 141 -2.41 -8.72 -11.98
CA GLN A 141 -3.48 -8.35 -12.90
C GLN A 141 -2.86 -7.90 -14.22
N VAL A 142 -3.01 -8.75 -15.24
CA VAL A 142 -2.53 -8.45 -16.59
C VAL A 142 -3.60 -7.66 -17.36
N ILE A 143 -3.19 -6.58 -17.98
CA ILE A 143 -4.01 -5.71 -18.83
C ILE A 143 -3.41 -5.74 -20.23
N SER A 144 -4.07 -6.41 -21.17
CA SER A 144 -3.61 -6.56 -22.54
C SER A 144 -4.66 -6.17 -23.59
N THR A 145 -5.90 -6.04 -23.18
CA THR A 145 -7.04 -5.68 -24.04
C THR A 145 -7.86 -4.55 -23.43
N ASP A 146 -8.75 -3.94 -24.23
CA ASP A 146 -9.70 -2.94 -23.73
C ASP A 146 -10.71 -3.57 -22.76
N GLU A 147 -11.08 -4.83 -22.95
CA GLU A 147 -11.94 -5.57 -22.03
C GLU A 147 -11.27 -5.77 -20.66
N ASP A 148 -9.96 -6.04 -20.64
CA ASP A 148 -9.20 -6.10 -19.38
C ASP A 148 -9.21 -4.75 -18.64
N LEU A 149 -9.13 -3.63 -19.40
CA LEU A 149 -9.22 -2.29 -18.84
C LEU A 149 -10.59 -2.00 -18.25
N ASP A 150 -11.66 -2.27 -18.99
CA ASP A 150 -13.05 -2.01 -18.57
C ASP A 150 -13.42 -2.83 -17.32
N ASN A 151 -12.88 -4.03 -17.18
CA ASN A 151 -13.09 -4.92 -16.03
C ASN A 151 -12.10 -4.69 -14.88
N SER A 152 -11.17 -3.75 -15.00
CA SER A 152 -10.16 -3.50 -13.98
C SER A 152 -10.57 -2.38 -13.02
N GLU A 153 -10.23 -2.56 -11.74
CA GLU A 153 -10.33 -1.46 -10.78
C GLU A 153 -9.29 -0.36 -11.06
N PRO A 154 -9.50 0.88 -10.61
CA PRO A 154 -8.49 1.93 -10.69
C PRO A 154 -7.16 1.49 -10.06
N LEU A 155 -6.01 1.84 -10.68
CA LEU A 155 -4.69 1.43 -10.22
C LEU A 155 -4.44 1.75 -8.73
N ILE A 156 -4.99 2.85 -8.22
CA ILE A 156 -4.86 3.28 -6.83
C ILE A 156 -5.48 2.28 -5.84
N HIS A 157 -6.50 1.53 -6.26
CA HIS A 157 -7.19 0.53 -5.44
C HIS A 157 -6.68 -0.89 -5.67
N CYS A 158 -5.93 -1.11 -6.75
CA CYS A 158 -5.43 -2.42 -7.12
C CYS A 158 -4.40 -2.93 -6.09
N LYS A 159 -4.66 -4.10 -5.49
CA LYS A 159 -3.74 -4.76 -4.55
C LYS A 159 -2.72 -5.64 -5.28
N ALA A 160 -3.10 -6.22 -6.41
CA ALA A 160 -2.22 -7.01 -7.26
C ALA A 160 -1.17 -6.15 -7.95
N VAL A 161 -0.10 -6.76 -8.44
CA VAL A 161 0.86 -6.09 -9.33
C VAL A 161 0.18 -5.91 -10.69
N ARG A 162 -0.05 -4.65 -11.10
CA ARG A 162 -0.62 -4.35 -12.41
C ARG A 162 0.44 -4.47 -13.48
N LEU A 163 0.19 -5.32 -14.48
CA LEU A 163 1.08 -5.53 -15.62
C LEU A 163 0.36 -5.15 -16.92
N TYR A 164 0.75 -4.03 -17.52
CA TYR A 164 0.24 -3.59 -18.81
C TYR A 164 1.05 -4.19 -19.95
N LYS A 165 0.37 -4.84 -20.91
CA LYS A 165 0.95 -5.43 -22.11
C LYS A 165 0.27 -4.86 -23.37
N PRO A 166 0.58 -3.60 -23.74
CA PRO A 166 -0.13 -2.89 -24.81
C PRO A 166 -0.08 -3.59 -26.16
N HIS A 167 0.92 -4.43 -26.39
CA HIS A 167 1.09 -5.21 -27.63
C HIS A 167 0.51 -6.62 -27.53
N GLY A 168 -0.13 -6.97 -26.41
CA GLY A 168 -0.70 -8.30 -26.20
C GLY A 168 0.30 -9.33 -25.71
N THR A 169 -0.10 -10.60 -25.73
CA THR A 169 0.59 -11.73 -25.12
C THR A 169 0.67 -12.92 -26.07
N LEU A 170 1.78 -13.64 -26.12
CA LEU A 170 1.91 -14.86 -26.92
C LEU A 170 1.13 -16.02 -26.28
N GLY A 171 0.26 -16.66 -27.06
CA GLY A 171 -0.31 -17.97 -26.69
C GLY A 171 -1.68 -17.98 -26.03
N CYS A 172 -2.26 -16.83 -25.68
CA CYS A 172 -3.57 -16.77 -25.01
C CYS A 172 -4.73 -16.29 -25.92
N GLY A 173 -4.68 -16.54 -27.23
CA GLY A 173 -5.75 -16.13 -28.15
C GLY A 173 -5.90 -14.60 -28.33
N ALA A 174 -5.29 -13.82 -27.47
CA ALA A 174 -5.37 -12.38 -27.38
C ALA A 174 -4.19 -11.63 -28.03
N LEU A 175 -3.41 -12.28 -28.88
CA LEU A 175 -2.71 -11.53 -29.90
C LEU A 175 -3.80 -10.94 -30.79
N LYS A 176 -3.89 -9.62 -30.82
CA LYS A 176 -4.79 -8.90 -31.71
C LYS A 176 -4.77 -9.58 -33.07
N ASN A 177 -5.88 -10.24 -33.41
CA ASN A 177 -5.91 -11.23 -34.48
C ASN A 177 -6.03 -10.63 -35.87
N THR A 178 -6.07 -9.32 -35.99
CA THR A 178 -6.13 -8.64 -37.29
C THR A 178 -4.92 -7.74 -37.49
N PRO A 179 -4.42 -7.62 -38.76
CA PRO A 179 -3.31 -6.71 -39.06
C PRO A 179 -3.55 -5.26 -38.62
N LYS A 180 -4.79 -4.79 -38.62
CA LYS A 180 -5.16 -3.45 -38.14
C LYS A 180 -5.04 -3.28 -36.63
N GLU A 181 -5.22 -4.34 -35.84
CA GLU A 181 -5.14 -4.31 -34.38
C GLU A 181 -3.69 -4.33 -33.85
N LEU A 182 -2.74 -4.79 -34.70
CA LEU A 182 -1.29 -4.72 -34.45
C LEU A 182 -0.69 -3.36 -34.83
N GLU A 183 -1.43 -2.52 -35.56
CA GLU A 183 -0.91 -1.28 -36.16
C GLU A 183 -0.97 -0.07 -35.25
N SER A 184 -1.83 -0.09 -34.19
CA SER A 184 -1.90 1.01 -33.22
C SER A 184 -2.46 0.56 -31.87
N LEU A 185 -2.05 1.22 -30.79
CA LEU A 185 -2.73 1.12 -29.52
C LEU A 185 -4.20 1.50 -29.67
N SER A 186 -5.09 0.83 -28.95
CA SER A 186 -6.46 1.32 -28.84
C SER A 186 -6.47 2.68 -28.14
N SER A 187 -7.48 3.48 -28.42
CA SER A 187 -7.63 4.80 -27.78
C SER A 187 -7.77 4.69 -26.25
N LEU A 188 -8.38 3.62 -25.75
CA LEU A 188 -8.53 3.35 -24.31
C LEU A 188 -7.18 2.98 -23.68
N MET A 189 -6.43 2.05 -24.26
CA MET A 189 -5.10 1.67 -23.77
C MET A 189 -4.14 2.86 -23.83
N GLU A 190 -4.14 3.63 -24.91
CA GLU A 190 -3.31 4.83 -25.04
C GLU A 190 -3.65 5.85 -23.93
N ALA A 191 -4.94 6.13 -23.70
CA ALA A 191 -5.38 7.06 -22.66
C ALA A 191 -4.98 6.60 -21.26
N GLU A 192 -5.13 5.30 -20.97
CA GLU A 192 -4.73 4.72 -19.70
C GLU A 192 -3.21 4.81 -19.48
N LEU A 193 -2.40 4.46 -20.48
CA LEU A 193 -0.95 4.57 -20.38
C LEU A 193 -0.50 6.02 -20.20
N VAL A 194 -1.10 6.98 -20.93
CA VAL A 194 -0.82 8.41 -20.75
C VAL A 194 -1.14 8.86 -19.34
N ARG A 195 -2.27 8.41 -18.77
CA ARG A 195 -2.69 8.71 -17.40
C ARG A 195 -1.69 8.12 -16.39
N VAL A 196 -1.44 6.81 -16.43
CA VAL A 196 -0.57 6.10 -15.49
C VAL A 196 0.86 6.65 -15.54
N MET A 197 1.40 6.88 -16.74
CA MET A 197 2.73 7.47 -16.92
C MET A 197 2.78 8.95 -16.53
N GLY A 198 1.66 9.66 -16.54
CA GLY A 198 1.53 11.04 -16.10
C GLY A 198 1.49 11.18 -14.57
N GLU A 199 0.91 10.21 -13.87
CA GLU A 199 0.74 10.19 -12.42
C GLU A 199 1.97 9.67 -11.67
N HIS A 200 2.95 9.07 -12.37
CA HIS A 200 4.10 8.40 -11.74
C HIS A 200 5.43 8.80 -12.37
N GLY A 201 6.50 8.65 -11.59
CA GLY A 201 7.87 8.57 -12.13
C GLY A 201 8.05 7.26 -12.90
N ILE A 202 8.92 7.29 -13.89
CA ILE A 202 9.11 6.13 -14.78
C ILE A 202 10.56 5.67 -14.69
N ILE A 203 10.76 4.37 -14.45
CA ILE A 203 12.04 3.71 -14.61
C ILE A 203 11.96 2.89 -15.90
N VAL A 204 12.70 3.27 -16.93
CA VAL A 204 12.74 2.57 -18.21
C VAL A 204 13.94 1.64 -18.22
N LEU A 205 13.73 0.35 -18.48
CA LEU A 205 14.77 -0.69 -18.57
C LEU A 205 14.72 -1.42 -19.89
N GLY A 206 15.87 -1.48 -20.58
CA GLY A 206 16.03 -2.31 -21.77
C GLY A 206 15.08 -1.99 -22.93
N TYR A 207 14.71 -0.73 -23.08
CA TYR A 207 13.81 -0.27 -24.14
C TYR A 207 14.51 0.72 -25.06
N ALA A 208 14.61 0.37 -26.34
CA ALA A 208 15.32 1.18 -27.32
C ALA A 208 14.54 2.44 -27.80
N GLY A 209 13.26 2.54 -27.50
CA GLY A 209 12.43 3.70 -27.87
C GLY A 209 12.03 3.77 -29.35
N MET A 210 12.04 2.64 -30.06
CA MET A 210 11.77 2.59 -31.50
C MET A 210 10.28 2.51 -31.86
N ASP A 211 9.43 2.22 -30.89
CA ASP A 211 8.00 2.01 -31.06
C ASP A 211 7.26 3.34 -31.20
N SER A 212 6.62 3.57 -32.34
CA SER A 212 5.94 4.84 -32.64
C SER A 212 4.75 5.11 -31.76
N ASP A 213 4.02 4.08 -31.31
CA ASP A 213 2.85 4.25 -30.44
C ASP A 213 3.25 4.57 -29.01
N ILE A 214 4.26 3.90 -28.50
CA ILE A 214 4.84 4.22 -27.19
C ILE A 214 5.48 5.62 -27.19
N GLN A 215 6.12 6.02 -28.31
CA GLN A 215 6.62 7.39 -28.47
C GLN A 215 5.50 8.44 -28.34
N LYS A 216 4.30 8.16 -28.93
CA LYS A 216 3.12 9.04 -28.80
C LYS A 216 2.65 9.13 -27.34
N VAL A 217 2.66 8.00 -26.59
CA VAL A 217 2.32 8.00 -25.16
C VAL A 217 3.29 8.88 -24.37
N PHE A 218 4.61 8.76 -24.59
CA PHE A 218 5.60 9.64 -23.96
C PHE A 218 5.41 11.11 -24.36
N GLU A 219 5.05 11.39 -25.61
CA GLU A 219 4.81 12.76 -26.11
C GLU A 219 3.56 13.38 -25.47
N LYS A 220 2.50 12.61 -25.26
CA LYS A 220 1.25 13.05 -24.63
C LYS A 220 1.31 13.12 -23.11
N ARG A 221 2.33 12.54 -22.49
CA ARG A 221 2.54 12.56 -21.04
C ARG A 221 2.64 14.00 -20.54
N ARG A 222 1.71 14.43 -19.69
CA ARG A 222 1.59 15.82 -19.20
C ARG A 222 2.27 16.08 -17.85
N SER A 223 3.12 15.19 -17.36
CA SER A 223 3.71 15.37 -16.04
C SER A 223 5.05 16.08 -16.10
N SER A 224 5.14 17.22 -15.41
CA SER A 224 6.40 17.87 -15.03
C SER A 224 6.85 17.56 -13.60
N LEU A 225 6.01 16.84 -12.82
CA LEU A 225 6.24 16.57 -11.40
C LEU A 225 7.06 15.31 -11.16
N TYR A 226 6.99 14.34 -12.08
CA TYR A 226 7.61 13.04 -11.91
C TYR A 226 8.66 12.79 -13.00
N PRO A 227 9.93 12.48 -12.63
CA PRO A 227 11.03 12.30 -13.58
C PRO A 227 10.94 10.98 -14.34
N VAL A 228 11.66 10.92 -15.45
CA VAL A 228 11.93 9.68 -16.21
C VAL A 228 13.39 9.30 -16.01
N PHE A 229 13.66 8.09 -15.53
CA PHE A 229 14.99 7.49 -15.48
C PHE A 229 15.12 6.44 -16.57
N TRP A 230 16.03 6.70 -17.52
CA TRP A 230 16.26 5.82 -18.65
C TRP A 230 17.54 5.03 -18.45
N VAL A 231 17.38 3.73 -18.23
CA VAL A 231 18.49 2.82 -17.93
C VAL A 231 18.73 1.90 -19.13
N ASP A 232 19.81 2.15 -19.84
CA ASP A 232 20.17 1.41 -21.04
C ASP A 232 21.69 1.49 -21.27
N PRO A 233 22.33 0.56 -22.02
CA PRO A 233 23.71 0.72 -22.47
C PRO A 233 23.94 1.97 -23.30
N ASN A 234 22.95 2.41 -24.06
CA ASN A 234 23.03 3.57 -24.93
C ASN A 234 22.03 4.66 -24.53
N PRO A 235 22.41 5.94 -24.63
CA PRO A 235 21.46 7.02 -24.39
C PRO A 235 20.32 7.01 -25.44
N PRO A 236 19.09 7.40 -25.05
CA PRO A 236 17.97 7.48 -25.98
C PRO A 236 18.28 8.50 -27.07
N ASN A 237 18.05 8.10 -28.32
CA ASN A 237 18.34 8.88 -29.50
C ASN A 237 17.10 9.07 -30.38
N GLY A 238 17.25 9.69 -31.57
CA GLY A 238 16.16 9.91 -32.50
C GLY A 238 14.96 10.65 -31.90
N LYS A 239 13.75 10.23 -32.28
CA LYS A 239 12.50 10.88 -31.88
C LYS A 239 12.27 10.78 -30.37
N ILE A 240 12.49 9.61 -29.76
CA ILE A 240 12.31 9.44 -28.31
C ILE A 240 13.27 10.33 -27.50
N GLY A 241 14.53 10.46 -27.93
CA GLY A 241 15.49 11.36 -27.31
C GLY A 241 15.07 12.83 -27.40
N ALA A 242 14.43 13.25 -28.51
CA ALA A 242 13.88 14.59 -28.65
C ALA A 242 12.66 14.86 -27.75
N ILE A 243 11.79 13.84 -27.59
CA ILE A 243 10.63 13.91 -26.67
C ILE A 243 11.12 14.04 -25.21
N LEU A 244 12.05 13.20 -24.79
CA LEU A 244 12.55 13.15 -23.42
C LEU A 244 13.29 14.42 -23.01
N LYS A 245 14.00 15.09 -23.94
CA LYS A 245 14.67 16.38 -23.69
C LYS A 245 13.71 17.51 -23.29
N LYS A 246 12.40 17.36 -23.54
CA LYS A 246 11.35 18.31 -23.15
C LYS A 246 10.79 18.03 -21.73
N SER A 247 11.19 16.94 -21.10
CA SER A 247 10.73 16.51 -19.76
C SER A 247 11.89 16.40 -18.77
N ASP A 248 11.58 16.25 -17.46
CA ASP A 248 12.60 15.90 -16.45
C ASP A 248 13.07 14.46 -16.68
N PHE A 249 14.20 14.34 -17.34
CA PHE A 249 14.77 13.09 -17.83
C PHE A 249 16.20 12.92 -17.33
N THR A 250 16.52 11.72 -16.86
CA THR A 250 17.86 11.36 -16.41
C THR A 250 18.28 10.03 -17.06
N TYR A 251 19.39 10.05 -17.80
CA TYR A 251 20.00 8.86 -18.36
C TYR A 251 20.93 8.18 -17.34
N ILE A 252 20.81 6.85 -17.24
CA ILE A 252 21.67 6.00 -16.42
C ILE A 252 22.30 4.94 -17.33
N HIS A 253 23.62 5.02 -17.51
CA HIS A 253 24.34 4.00 -18.27
C HIS A 253 24.40 2.70 -17.47
N CYS A 254 23.81 1.62 -18.00
CA CYS A 254 23.95 0.28 -17.44
C CYS A 254 23.77 -0.79 -18.49
N LYS A 255 24.64 -1.82 -18.48
CA LYS A 255 24.65 -2.92 -19.45
C LYS A 255 23.73 -4.08 -19.05
N SER A 256 23.29 -4.16 -17.81
CA SER A 256 22.45 -5.25 -17.29
C SER A 256 21.34 -4.69 -16.43
N ALA A 257 20.10 -4.99 -16.77
CA ALA A 257 18.93 -4.60 -15.99
C ALA A 257 18.96 -5.23 -14.59
N ALA A 258 19.33 -6.52 -14.48
CA ALA A 258 19.47 -7.21 -13.20
C ALA A 258 20.48 -6.49 -12.29
N LYS A 259 21.67 -6.18 -12.84
CA LYS A 259 22.72 -5.49 -12.07
C LYS A 259 22.27 -4.10 -11.63
N PHE A 260 21.61 -3.33 -12.49
CA PHE A 260 21.05 -2.03 -12.13
C PHE A 260 20.07 -2.15 -10.96
N ILE A 261 19.13 -3.09 -11.04
CA ILE A 261 18.11 -3.28 -10.01
C ILE A 261 18.75 -3.71 -8.68
N GLN A 262 19.71 -4.62 -8.71
CA GLN A 262 20.45 -5.04 -7.52
C GLN A 262 21.17 -3.87 -6.86
N ASP A 263 21.94 -3.09 -7.63
CA ASP A 263 22.66 -1.91 -7.15
C ASP A 263 21.68 -0.84 -6.60
N TYR A 264 20.53 -0.69 -7.24
CA TYR A 264 19.50 0.25 -6.81
C TYR A 264 18.84 -0.19 -5.49
N ILE A 265 18.47 -1.46 -5.37
CA ILE A 265 17.90 -2.03 -4.13
C ILE A 265 18.91 -1.95 -2.98
N GLU A 266 20.18 -2.28 -3.23
CA GLU A 266 21.24 -2.16 -2.23
C GLU A 266 21.46 -0.72 -1.80
N LEU A 267 21.45 0.22 -2.75
CA LEU A 267 21.57 1.64 -2.46
C LEU A 267 20.37 2.18 -1.67
N LEU A 268 19.15 1.76 -2.03
CA LEU A 268 17.93 2.08 -1.25
C LEU A 268 18.10 1.62 0.20
N GLY A 269 18.49 0.37 0.42
CA GLY A 269 18.73 -0.16 1.77
C GLY A 269 19.79 0.65 2.54
N ARG A 270 20.88 1.06 1.88
CA ARG A 270 21.89 1.94 2.50
C ARG A 270 21.36 3.34 2.80
N LEU A 271 20.57 3.93 1.90
CA LEU A 271 19.99 5.25 2.13
C LEU A 271 18.88 5.20 3.19
N GLU A 272 18.09 4.15 3.24
CA GLU A 272 17.11 3.90 4.31
C GLU A 272 17.81 3.80 5.67
N SER A 273 19.02 3.21 5.72
CA SER A 273 19.82 3.12 6.95
C SER A 273 20.49 4.45 7.37
N ILE A 274 20.63 5.42 6.45
CA ILE A 274 21.27 6.74 6.69
C ILE A 274 20.23 7.86 6.74
N ALA A 275 19.05 7.66 6.13
CA ALA A 275 17.95 8.62 6.23
C ALA A 275 17.78 8.97 7.72
N PRO A 276 17.75 10.28 8.09
CA PRO A 276 17.76 10.67 9.49
C PRO A 276 16.52 10.14 10.19
N THR A 277 16.63 8.92 10.65
CA THR A 277 15.85 8.43 11.75
C THR A 277 16.49 9.08 12.97
N THR A 278 15.74 9.91 13.64
CA THR A 278 16.09 10.37 14.98
C THR A 278 16.29 9.12 15.86
N GLY A 279 17.57 8.71 16.01
CA GLY A 279 17.93 7.50 16.74
C GLY A 279 17.90 6.22 15.88
N ILE A 280 18.87 5.34 16.09
CA ILE A 280 18.98 4.00 15.49
C ILE A 280 17.76 3.18 15.94
N SER A 281 16.70 3.26 15.16
CA SER A 281 15.44 2.55 15.42
C SER A 281 15.18 1.58 14.28
N PRO A 282 14.72 0.36 14.54
CA PRO A 282 14.23 -0.51 13.48
C PRO A 282 13.20 0.26 12.67
N SER A 283 13.42 0.35 11.37
CA SER A 283 12.50 1.04 10.46
C SER A 283 11.32 0.12 10.10
N ILE A 284 10.23 0.69 9.59
CA ILE A 284 9.12 -0.12 9.04
C ILE A 284 9.61 -1.10 7.95
N PRO A 285 10.55 -0.75 7.04
CA PRO A 285 11.20 -1.72 6.15
C PRO A 285 11.86 -2.90 6.87
N ASP A 286 12.55 -2.67 8.00
CA ASP A 286 13.19 -3.76 8.77
C ASP A 286 12.15 -4.69 9.38
N VAL A 287 11.10 -4.13 9.97
CA VAL A 287 9.94 -4.87 10.49
C VAL A 287 9.28 -5.70 9.38
N ARG A 288 9.10 -5.12 8.20
CA ARG A 288 8.53 -5.82 7.04
C ARG A 288 9.42 -6.96 6.56
N LYS A 289 10.74 -6.74 6.51
CA LYS A 289 11.71 -7.76 6.12
C LYS A 289 11.70 -8.93 7.09
N ALA A 290 11.77 -8.67 8.39
CA ALA A 290 11.76 -9.71 9.41
C ALA A 290 10.48 -10.55 9.37
N LEU A 291 9.31 -9.92 9.21
CA LEU A 291 8.03 -10.62 9.05
C LEU A 291 7.96 -11.48 7.78
N ALA A 292 8.63 -11.06 6.70
CA ALA A 292 8.62 -11.79 5.43
C ALA A 292 9.60 -12.97 5.41
N THR A 293 10.71 -12.92 6.18
CA THR A 293 11.77 -13.95 6.13
C THR A 293 11.63 -15.01 7.21
N SER A 294 10.86 -14.75 8.27
CA SER A 294 10.70 -15.65 9.45
C SER A 294 12.04 -16.09 10.11
N GLU A 295 13.15 -15.42 9.82
CA GLU A 295 14.50 -15.82 10.26
C GLU A 295 14.93 -15.18 11.57
N GLU A 296 14.24 -14.10 12.03
CA GLU A 296 14.55 -13.40 13.28
C GLU A 296 13.37 -13.42 14.26
N PRO A 297 13.63 -13.41 15.57
CA PRO A 297 12.57 -13.27 16.56
C PRO A 297 11.93 -11.88 16.44
N ILE A 298 10.70 -11.83 15.95
CA ILE A 298 9.96 -10.61 15.59
C ILE A 298 9.61 -9.78 16.82
N GLY A 299 9.32 -10.41 17.96
CA GLY A 299 9.02 -9.71 19.22
C GLY A 299 10.09 -8.69 19.62
N PRO A 300 11.38 -9.05 19.72
CA PRO A 300 12.45 -8.10 20.05
C PRO A 300 12.55 -6.92 19.09
N LEU A 301 12.35 -7.14 17.79
CA LEU A 301 12.37 -6.07 16.79
C LEU A 301 11.20 -5.08 16.98
N TYR A 302 10.00 -5.59 17.26
CA TYR A 302 8.85 -4.74 17.60
C TYR A 302 9.06 -4.00 18.90
N SER A 303 9.59 -4.66 19.94
CA SER A 303 9.92 -4.03 21.22
C SER A 303 10.87 -2.85 21.05
N GLU A 304 11.93 -3.01 20.25
CA GLU A 304 12.89 -1.95 19.96
C GLU A 304 12.25 -0.80 19.16
N PHE A 305 11.53 -1.12 18.09
CA PHE A 305 10.78 -0.13 17.31
C PHE A 305 9.82 0.68 18.19
N LEU A 306 9.04 0.02 19.04
CA LEU A 306 8.07 0.65 19.93
C LEU A 306 8.72 1.44 21.06
N ALA A 307 9.90 1.01 21.55
CA ALA A 307 10.66 1.79 22.53
C ALA A 307 11.11 3.14 21.96
N ASN A 308 11.55 3.16 20.72
CA ASN A 308 11.94 4.38 20.01
C ASN A 308 10.72 5.27 19.71
N LEU A 309 9.62 4.66 19.27
CA LEU A 309 8.36 5.39 19.06
C LEU A 309 7.88 6.05 20.36
N PHE A 310 8.04 5.36 21.49
CA PHE A 310 7.70 5.91 22.81
C PHE A 310 8.61 7.07 23.22
N SER A 311 9.92 6.97 22.96
CA SER A 311 10.86 8.06 23.19
C SER A 311 10.48 9.32 22.39
N ASP A 312 10.12 9.14 21.12
CA ASP A 312 9.65 10.24 20.26
C ASP A 312 8.34 10.84 20.81
N LEU A 313 7.41 10.00 21.28
CA LEU A 313 6.17 10.44 21.90
C LEU A 313 6.45 11.26 23.18
N GLN A 314 7.37 10.80 24.02
CA GLN A 314 7.77 11.55 25.23
C GLN A 314 8.43 12.89 24.89
N SER A 315 9.23 12.94 23.82
CA SER A 315 9.90 14.16 23.35
C SER A 315 8.92 15.21 22.81
N SER A 316 7.74 14.78 22.37
CA SER A 316 6.66 15.66 21.89
C SER A 316 5.79 16.26 23.01
N ARG A 317 6.11 16.00 24.29
CA ARG A 317 5.36 16.55 25.42
C ARG A 317 5.34 18.07 25.39
N PRO A 318 4.21 18.69 25.77
CA PRO A 318 4.10 20.12 25.86
C PRO A 318 5.05 20.69 26.91
N ASP A 319 5.57 21.88 26.66
CA ASP A 319 6.16 22.70 27.68
C ASP A 319 5.01 23.32 28.49
N PHE A 320 4.73 22.75 29.65
CA PHE A 320 3.62 23.15 30.52
C PHE A 320 3.66 24.64 30.94
N SER A 321 4.76 25.35 30.67
CA SER A 321 4.91 26.77 30.99
C SER A 321 4.38 27.71 29.90
N LYS A 322 4.07 27.22 28.70
CA LYS A 322 3.87 28.09 27.51
C LYS A 322 2.42 28.24 27.03
N PHE A 323 1.43 27.55 27.58
CA PHE A 323 0.09 27.54 26.99
C PHE A 323 -0.85 28.55 27.63
N SER A 324 -1.17 29.61 26.85
CA SER A 324 -2.25 30.56 27.16
C SER A 324 -3.62 30.07 26.68
N ASP A 325 -3.70 29.35 25.56
CA ASP A 325 -4.94 28.79 24.98
C ASP A 325 -4.92 27.26 24.99
N TYR A 326 -5.96 26.66 25.56
CA TYR A 326 -6.12 25.20 25.66
C TYR A 326 -6.35 24.55 24.28
N ASP A 327 -7.21 25.15 23.45
CA ASP A 327 -7.59 24.52 22.18
C ASP A 327 -6.43 24.54 21.19
N GLU A 328 -5.68 25.63 21.12
CA GLU A 328 -4.47 25.74 20.32
C GLU A 328 -3.41 24.75 20.79
N ALA A 329 -3.21 24.62 22.09
CA ALA A 329 -2.25 23.69 22.66
C ALA A 329 -2.58 22.23 22.38
N ILE A 330 -3.84 21.83 22.53
CA ILE A 330 -4.26 20.44 22.26
C ILE A 330 -4.15 20.11 20.77
N MET A 331 -4.51 21.05 19.89
CA MET A 331 -4.39 20.85 18.44
C MET A 331 -2.93 20.77 18.00
N ASP A 332 -2.03 21.56 18.58
CA ASP A 332 -0.59 21.47 18.32
C ASP A 332 -0.04 20.09 18.70
N GLN A 333 -0.39 19.57 19.89
CA GLN A 333 0.01 18.25 20.34
C GLN A 333 -0.52 17.13 19.43
N ILE A 334 -1.82 17.19 19.09
CA ILE A 334 -2.47 16.23 18.23
C ILE A 334 -1.81 16.20 16.84
N ASN A 335 -1.44 17.36 16.29
CA ASN A 335 -0.78 17.46 14.99
C ASN A 335 0.68 16.97 15.04
N LYS A 336 1.41 17.25 16.11
CA LYS A 336 2.77 16.73 16.33
C LYS A 336 2.80 15.21 16.48
N GLY A 337 1.71 14.62 16.99
CA GLY A 337 1.56 13.17 17.11
C GLY A 337 1.27 12.45 15.80
N LEU A 338 0.88 13.16 14.73
CA LEU A 338 0.47 12.55 13.46
C LEU A 338 1.54 11.65 12.80
N PRO A 339 2.83 12.05 12.71
CA PRO A 339 3.86 11.17 12.16
C PRO A 339 4.10 9.91 13.02
N LEU A 340 3.93 10.02 14.33
CA LEU A 340 4.08 8.89 15.25
C LEU A 340 2.93 7.90 15.08
N LEU A 341 1.72 8.42 14.94
CA LEU A 341 0.53 7.63 14.66
C LEU A 341 0.66 6.87 13.33
N GLN A 342 1.15 7.51 12.27
CA GLN A 342 1.37 6.86 10.97
C GLN A 342 2.34 5.67 11.10
N ARG A 343 3.49 5.88 11.76
CA ARG A 343 4.48 4.81 12.00
C ARG A 343 3.88 3.65 12.79
N PHE A 344 3.06 3.96 13.80
CA PHE A 344 2.36 2.95 14.60
C PHE A 344 1.37 2.15 13.76
N ILE A 345 0.55 2.81 12.94
CA ILE A 345 -0.43 2.17 12.06
C ILE A 345 0.27 1.24 11.06
N ASP A 346 1.37 1.68 10.46
CA ASP A 346 2.15 0.85 9.52
C ASP A 346 2.65 -0.44 10.19
N ALA A 347 3.18 -0.35 11.41
CA ALA A 347 3.61 -1.51 12.18
C ALA A 347 2.43 -2.44 12.53
N ALA A 348 1.30 -1.88 12.94
CA ALA A 348 0.10 -2.63 13.29
C ALA A 348 -0.51 -3.35 12.06
N LEU A 349 -0.55 -2.69 10.90
CA LEU A 349 -0.99 -3.30 9.64
C LEU A 349 -0.11 -4.48 9.24
N LEU A 350 1.21 -4.37 9.42
CA LEU A 350 2.14 -5.46 9.14
C LEU A 350 1.92 -6.65 10.08
N ALA A 351 1.82 -6.41 11.40
CA ALA A 351 1.56 -7.47 12.37
C ALA A 351 0.27 -8.24 12.06
N ALA A 352 -0.81 -7.52 11.80
CA ALA A 352 -2.12 -8.11 11.49
C ALA A 352 -2.12 -8.83 10.13
N LYS A 353 -1.52 -8.24 9.09
CA LYS A 353 -1.43 -8.83 7.74
C LYS A 353 -0.70 -10.17 7.74
N TYR A 354 0.36 -10.29 8.51
CA TYR A 354 1.14 -11.54 8.62
C TYR A 354 0.65 -12.45 9.74
N SER A 355 -0.47 -12.12 10.38
CA SER A 355 -1.06 -12.90 11.49
C SER A 355 -0.04 -13.21 12.60
N ASN A 356 0.87 -12.26 12.86
CA ASN A 356 1.95 -12.46 13.83
C ASN A 356 1.51 -12.10 15.24
N ALA A 357 1.21 -13.11 16.05
CA ALA A 357 0.74 -12.95 17.42
C ALA A 357 1.77 -12.21 18.30
N SER A 358 3.06 -12.56 18.19
CA SER A 358 4.10 -11.93 19.01
C SER A 358 4.22 -10.42 18.73
N ALA A 359 4.16 -10.01 17.45
CA ALA A 359 4.16 -8.59 17.09
C ALA A 359 2.90 -7.87 17.60
N ALA A 360 1.74 -8.52 17.56
CA ALA A 360 0.49 -7.95 18.06
C ALA A 360 0.49 -7.83 19.59
N GLU A 361 1.09 -8.78 20.31
CA GLU A 361 1.30 -8.73 21.76
C GLU A 361 2.22 -7.58 22.15
N GLU A 362 3.31 -7.34 21.43
CA GLU A 362 4.19 -6.20 21.65
C GLU A 362 3.46 -4.86 21.43
N LEU A 363 2.66 -4.76 20.35
CA LEU A 363 1.82 -3.58 20.09
C LEU A 363 0.79 -3.36 21.19
N TYR A 364 0.18 -4.42 21.73
CA TYR A 364 -0.78 -4.31 22.82
C TYR A 364 -0.09 -3.90 24.13
N SER A 365 1.05 -4.50 24.45
CA SER A 365 1.85 -4.17 25.64
C SER A 365 2.37 -2.74 25.60
N PHE A 366 2.61 -2.19 24.42
CA PHE A 366 3.02 -0.79 24.21
C PHE A 366 2.05 0.21 24.87
N PHE A 367 0.76 -0.11 24.91
CA PHE A 367 -0.24 0.76 25.54
C PHE A 367 -0.02 0.93 27.06
N GLY A 368 0.69 0.01 27.70
CA GLY A 368 1.15 0.20 29.08
C GLY A 368 2.07 1.42 29.22
N LYS A 369 3.00 1.59 28.25
CA LYS A 369 3.86 2.78 28.19
C LYS A 369 3.06 4.03 27.81
N VAL A 370 2.15 3.95 26.82
CA VAL A 370 1.28 5.07 26.43
C VAL A 370 0.48 5.59 27.62
N LEU A 371 -0.08 4.71 28.45
CA LEU A 371 -0.83 5.09 29.64
C LEU A 371 0.01 5.87 30.68
N THR A 372 1.33 5.66 30.73
CA THR A 372 2.20 6.47 31.58
C THR A 372 2.28 7.94 31.15
N THR A 373 1.99 8.24 29.87
CA THR A 373 1.98 9.62 29.37
C THR A 373 0.73 10.40 29.75
N TYR A 374 -0.30 9.72 30.28
CA TYR A 374 -1.59 10.35 30.64
C TYR A 374 -1.53 11.18 31.94
N THR A 375 -0.44 11.09 32.65
CA THR A 375 -0.19 11.78 33.90
C THR A 375 1.24 12.32 33.97
N LEU A 376 1.61 12.98 35.06
CA LEU A 376 2.95 13.53 35.28
C LEU A 376 4.05 12.47 35.15
N PRO A 377 5.21 12.82 34.55
CA PRO A 377 6.40 12.00 34.66
C PRO A 377 6.90 11.95 36.10
N ASP A 378 7.54 10.84 36.45
CA ASP A 378 8.19 10.70 37.74
C ASP A 378 9.25 11.81 37.95
N GLY A 379 9.28 12.40 39.17
CA GLY A 379 10.24 13.45 39.49
C GLY A 379 9.92 14.85 38.95
N PHE A 380 8.79 15.07 38.30
CA PHE A 380 8.39 16.39 37.86
C PHE A 380 8.11 17.33 39.03
N SER A 381 8.73 18.50 39.06
CA SER A 381 8.48 19.58 39.99
C SER A 381 8.03 20.82 39.23
N GLY A 382 6.77 21.16 39.28
CA GLY A 382 6.22 22.33 38.59
C GLY A 382 4.70 22.39 38.66
N SER A 383 4.11 23.49 38.16
CA SER A 383 2.66 23.63 38.03
C SER A 383 2.17 22.96 36.74
N TYR A 384 1.07 22.26 36.82
CA TYR A 384 0.41 21.60 35.71
C TYR A 384 -1.11 21.60 35.91
N ARG A 385 -1.83 21.38 34.79
CA ARG A 385 -3.27 21.14 34.80
C ARG A 385 -3.54 19.77 34.21
N ASP A 386 -4.55 19.06 34.71
CA ASP A 386 -4.90 17.73 34.20
C ASP A 386 -5.19 17.73 32.68
N ILE A 387 -5.79 18.83 32.19
CA ILE A 387 -6.10 19.05 30.78
C ILE A 387 -4.85 19.18 29.87
N ASP A 388 -3.68 19.41 30.43
CA ASP A 388 -2.43 19.55 29.64
C ASP A 388 -2.00 18.19 29.03
N PHE A 389 -2.58 17.07 29.49
CA PHE A 389 -2.36 15.73 28.96
C PHE A 389 -3.36 15.31 27.89
N ASP A 390 -4.38 16.11 27.60
CA ASP A 390 -5.49 15.72 26.74
C ASP A 390 -5.06 15.39 25.30
N GLY A 391 -4.02 16.05 24.77
CA GLY A 391 -3.45 15.74 23.46
C GLY A 391 -2.87 14.32 23.39
N PHE A 392 -2.14 13.88 24.45
CA PHE A 392 -1.61 12.52 24.53
C PHE A 392 -2.70 11.47 24.71
N ARG A 393 -3.70 11.80 25.52
CA ARG A 393 -4.87 10.93 25.74
C ARG A 393 -5.60 10.67 24.42
N PHE A 394 -5.73 11.70 23.61
CA PHE A 394 -6.34 11.58 22.28
C PHE A 394 -5.48 10.76 21.31
N ILE A 395 -4.17 11.02 21.24
CA ILE A 395 -3.25 10.24 20.41
C ILE A 395 -3.26 8.76 20.82
N GLY A 396 -3.21 8.48 22.13
CA GLY A 396 -3.27 7.11 22.63
C GLY A 396 -4.58 6.40 22.29
N TYR A 397 -5.71 7.10 22.39
CA TYR A 397 -7.00 6.59 21.94
C TYR A 397 -6.99 6.29 20.43
N GLU A 398 -6.50 7.22 19.62
CA GLU A 398 -6.42 7.09 18.15
C GLU A 398 -5.52 5.91 17.75
N MET A 399 -4.35 5.75 18.39
CA MET A 399 -3.47 4.59 18.19
C MET A 399 -4.19 3.28 18.54
N PHE A 400 -4.91 3.23 19.66
CA PHE A 400 -5.57 2.00 20.07
C PHE A 400 -6.69 1.60 19.13
N VAL A 401 -7.56 2.52 18.76
CA VAL A 401 -8.65 2.23 17.80
C VAL A 401 -8.09 1.79 16.45
N THR A 402 -7.02 2.44 15.94
CA THR A 402 -6.39 2.03 14.68
C THR A 402 -5.76 0.64 14.75
N PHE A 403 -5.19 0.26 15.90
CA PHE A 403 -4.72 -1.11 16.12
C PHE A 403 -5.87 -2.12 16.02
N ILE A 404 -7.01 -1.85 16.65
CA ILE A 404 -8.21 -2.70 16.54
C ILE A 404 -8.72 -2.77 15.09
N VAL A 405 -8.71 -1.64 14.34
CA VAL A 405 -9.01 -1.65 12.90
C VAL A 405 -8.16 -2.67 12.16
N THR A 406 -6.85 -2.71 12.43
CA THR A 406 -5.97 -3.64 11.71
C THR A 406 -6.31 -5.10 11.96
N LEU A 407 -6.63 -5.46 13.19
CA LEU A 407 -7.03 -6.83 13.54
C LEU A 407 -8.38 -7.23 12.93
N ILE A 408 -9.36 -6.31 12.94
CA ILE A 408 -10.66 -6.54 12.29
C ILE A 408 -10.52 -6.68 10.77
N ARG A 409 -9.75 -5.82 10.12
CA ARG A 409 -9.52 -5.82 8.66
C ARG A 409 -8.96 -7.14 8.16
N TYR A 410 -8.06 -7.75 8.92
CA TYR A 410 -7.42 -9.02 8.58
C TYR A 410 -8.08 -10.25 9.25
N ASP A 411 -9.31 -10.09 9.73
CA ASP A 411 -10.12 -11.16 10.36
C ASP A 411 -9.40 -11.90 11.52
N GLN A 412 -8.55 -11.18 12.29
CA GLN A 412 -7.78 -11.73 13.42
C GLN A 412 -8.62 -11.81 14.71
N TRP A 413 -9.84 -12.33 14.62
CA TRP A 413 -10.83 -12.32 15.70
C TRP A 413 -10.39 -13.06 16.96
N THR A 414 -9.73 -14.22 16.79
CA THR A 414 -9.23 -14.99 17.93
C THR A 414 -8.14 -14.23 18.68
N LEU A 415 -7.17 -13.68 17.95
CA LEU A 415 -6.09 -12.88 18.52
C LEU A 415 -6.63 -11.61 19.20
N LEU A 416 -7.57 -10.92 18.54
CA LEU A 416 -8.26 -9.76 19.11
C LEU A 416 -8.94 -10.11 20.44
N GLY A 417 -9.62 -11.25 20.50
CA GLY A 417 -10.25 -11.73 21.71
C GLY A 417 -9.28 -12.00 22.84
N GLN A 418 -8.16 -12.67 22.53
CA GLN A 418 -7.09 -12.95 23.49
C GLN A 418 -6.49 -11.67 24.07
N LEU A 419 -6.12 -10.70 23.21
CA LEU A 419 -5.54 -9.42 23.63
C LEU A 419 -6.51 -8.62 24.50
N LEU A 420 -7.75 -8.43 24.06
CA LEU A 420 -8.73 -7.64 24.81
C LEU A 420 -9.23 -8.32 26.10
N SER A 421 -8.89 -9.57 26.33
CA SER A 421 -9.18 -10.29 27.59
C SER A 421 -8.04 -10.20 28.60
N GLN A 422 -6.92 -9.58 28.23
CA GLN A 422 -5.78 -9.34 29.09
C GLN A 422 -5.78 -7.89 29.57
N ASP A 423 -5.45 -7.68 30.84
CA ASP A 423 -5.18 -6.36 31.36
C ASP A 423 -3.79 -5.88 30.90
N ILE A 424 -3.67 -4.60 30.65
CA ILE A 424 -2.44 -3.94 30.22
C ILE A 424 -1.58 -3.63 31.45
N PHE A 425 -0.35 -4.12 31.47
CA PHE A 425 0.60 -3.80 32.53
C PHE A 425 1.17 -2.38 32.36
N VAL A 426 1.03 -1.55 33.41
CA VAL A 426 1.54 -0.19 33.48
C VAL A 426 2.59 -0.11 34.58
N ASP A 427 3.84 0.14 34.19
CA ASP A 427 4.95 0.31 35.12
C ASP A 427 5.02 1.78 35.60
N LYS A 428 4.42 2.07 36.72
CA LYS A 428 4.45 3.40 37.34
C LYS A 428 4.47 3.32 38.88
N LYS A 429 5.32 4.16 39.48
CA LYS A 429 5.61 4.15 40.94
C LYS A 429 4.39 4.28 41.84
N ASP A 430 3.42 5.14 41.46
CA ASP A 430 2.32 5.49 42.35
C ASP A 430 0.95 4.97 41.91
N ASN A 431 0.79 4.54 40.66
CA ASN A 431 -0.46 4.03 40.10
C ASN A 431 -0.20 2.93 39.04
N GLY A 432 0.88 2.18 39.22
CA GLY A 432 1.22 1.05 38.37
C GLY A 432 0.38 -0.18 38.67
N GLY A 433 0.36 -1.13 37.75
CA GLY A 433 -0.36 -2.39 37.88
C GLY A 433 -1.09 -2.79 36.60
N TYR A 434 -1.97 -3.75 36.75
CA TYR A 434 -2.75 -4.24 35.62
C TYR A 434 -4.02 -3.41 35.45
N LEU A 435 -4.23 -2.83 34.26
CA LEU A 435 -5.37 -1.97 33.94
C LEU A 435 -6.12 -2.49 32.72
N PRO A 436 -7.46 -2.49 32.73
CA PRO A 436 -8.24 -2.87 31.55
C PRO A 436 -8.02 -1.87 30.40
N PHE A 437 -8.12 -2.34 29.16
CA PHE A 437 -7.93 -1.50 27.96
C PHE A 437 -8.86 -0.26 27.92
N THR A 438 -10.00 -0.30 28.61
CA THR A 438 -10.93 0.83 28.72
C THR A 438 -10.31 2.07 29.37
N ARG A 439 -9.19 1.91 30.09
CA ARG A 439 -8.43 3.05 30.66
C ARG A 439 -7.83 3.95 29.60
N ILE A 440 -7.56 3.43 28.39
CA ILE A 440 -7.04 4.22 27.28
C ILE A 440 -8.02 5.33 26.89
N ASN A 441 -9.31 5.05 26.98
CA ASN A 441 -10.38 5.98 26.57
C ASN A 441 -10.97 6.80 27.75
N ARG A 442 -10.63 6.52 28.98
CA ARG A 442 -11.31 7.08 30.16
C ARG A 442 -11.44 8.61 30.16
N TYR A 443 -10.46 9.32 29.64
CA TYR A 443 -10.40 10.77 29.70
C TYR A 443 -10.84 11.47 28.40
N VAL A 444 -10.99 10.74 27.31
CA VAL A 444 -11.29 11.33 25.99
C VAL A 444 -12.68 11.99 25.95
N ALA A 445 -13.61 11.51 26.77
CA ALA A 445 -14.94 12.11 26.92
C ALA A 445 -14.89 13.57 27.40
N SER A 446 -14.03 13.87 28.37
CA SER A 446 -13.91 15.21 28.93
C SER A 446 -13.32 16.22 27.96
N ILE A 447 -12.53 15.78 26.98
CA ILE A 447 -11.94 16.64 25.95
C ILE A 447 -13.05 17.33 25.14
N ASP A 448 -14.05 16.57 24.70
CA ASP A 448 -15.17 17.11 23.93
C ASP A 448 -16.00 18.13 24.72
N GLU A 449 -16.26 17.85 26.00
CA GLU A 449 -17.00 18.76 26.89
C GLU A 449 -16.22 20.07 27.10
N ILE A 450 -14.93 19.99 27.44
CA ILE A 450 -14.07 21.14 27.68
C ILE A 450 -13.94 22.00 26.42
N ARG A 451 -13.69 21.38 25.26
CA ARG A 451 -13.57 22.08 23.99
C ARG A 451 -14.87 22.74 23.56
N ASN A 452 -16.02 22.06 23.65
CA ASN A 452 -17.31 22.65 23.36
C ASN A 452 -17.57 23.90 24.23
N LYS A 453 -17.32 23.82 25.53
CA LYS A 453 -17.49 24.94 26.45
C LYS A 453 -16.58 26.11 26.11
N ARG A 454 -15.29 25.86 25.82
CA ARG A 454 -14.31 26.91 25.47
C ARG A 454 -14.56 27.57 24.13
N LEU A 455 -14.97 26.79 23.13
CA LEU A 455 -15.24 27.28 21.78
C LEU A 455 -16.68 27.82 21.60
N GLY A 456 -17.51 27.78 22.65
CA GLY A 456 -18.92 28.17 22.55
C GLY A 456 -19.72 27.34 21.54
N LYS A 457 -19.31 26.07 21.33
CA LYS A 457 -19.93 25.14 20.38
C LYS A 457 -20.80 24.13 21.12
N ASN A 458 -21.74 23.56 20.38
CA ASN A 458 -22.59 22.46 20.87
C ASN A 458 -22.56 21.30 19.86
N ARG A 459 -21.36 20.69 19.72
CA ARG A 459 -21.13 19.54 18.83
C ARG A 459 -21.21 18.26 19.64
N ILE A 460 -21.69 17.19 19.04
CA ILE A 460 -21.76 15.86 19.67
C ILE A 460 -20.34 15.39 20.01
N SER A 461 -19.43 15.50 19.08
CA SER A 461 -18.02 15.22 19.27
C SER A 461 -17.14 16.10 18.37
N LEU A 462 -16.42 17.05 18.96
CA LEU A 462 -15.39 17.84 18.26
C LEU A 462 -14.18 16.97 17.92
N MET A 463 -13.91 15.95 18.74
CA MET A 463 -12.85 14.98 18.47
C MET A 463 -13.24 14.06 17.32
N GLY A 464 -14.51 13.67 17.20
CA GLY A 464 -15.06 12.95 16.06
C GLY A 464 -14.94 13.72 14.75
N ASP A 465 -15.15 15.04 14.77
CA ASP A 465 -14.95 15.91 13.61
C ASP A 465 -13.47 15.91 13.14
N ILE A 466 -12.50 15.93 14.07
CA ILE A 466 -11.07 15.82 13.75
C ILE A 466 -10.75 14.46 13.14
N LEU A 467 -11.26 13.37 13.71
CA LEU A 467 -11.07 12.02 13.19
C LEU A 467 -11.66 11.88 11.79
N LYS A 468 -12.85 12.44 11.56
CA LYS A 468 -13.48 12.46 10.24
C LYS A 468 -12.57 13.14 9.22
N ASP A 469 -12.05 14.32 9.51
CA ASP A 469 -11.17 15.05 8.61
C ASP A 469 -9.89 14.26 8.34
N ARG A 470 -9.24 13.71 9.37
CA ARG A 470 -8.01 12.91 9.24
C ARG A 470 -8.18 11.67 8.39
N TYR A 471 -9.21 10.87 8.64
CA TYR A 471 -9.45 9.60 7.93
C TYR A 471 -10.27 9.76 6.64
N THR A 472 -10.49 11.01 6.19
CA THR A 472 -11.09 11.32 4.88
C THR A 472 -10.14 12.14 4.00
N ASN A 473 -9.41 13.10 4.57
CA ASN A 473 -8.70 14.14 3.82
C ASN A 473 -7.17 14.13 4.02
N SER A 474 -6.63 13.28 4.91
CA SER A 474 -5.19 13.19 5.13
C SER A 474 -4.58 11.89 4.58
N GLN A 475 -3.26 11.78 4.63
CA GLN A 475 -2.53 10.55 4.26
C GLN A 475 -2.96 9.32 5.07
N LEU A 476 -3.53 9.50 6.28
CA LEU A 476 -4.05 8.39 7.06
C LEU A 476 -5.25 7.72 6.39
N ALA A 477 -6.01 8.44 5.58
CA ALA A 477 -7.14 7.89 4.82
C ALA A 477 -6.73 6.80 3.83
N GLU A 478 -5.47 6.82 3.36
CA GLU A 478 -4.91 5.78 2.50
C GLU A 478 -4.60 4.49 3.28
N LEU A 479 -4.31 4.61 4.57
CA LEU A 479 -4.00 3.47 5.43
C LEU A 479 -5.26 2.88 6.06
N ILE A 480 -6.13 3.72 6.58
CA ILE A 480 -7.36 3.34 7.29
C ILE A 480 -8.47 4.31 6.87
N SER A 481 -9.60 3.78 6.43
CA SER A 481 -10.77 4.60 6.10
C SER A 481 -11.49 5.09 7.36
N HIS A 482 -12.18 6.23 7.26
CA HIS A 482 -13.01 6.74 8.36
C HIS A 482 -14.06 5.70 8.82
N GLN A 483 -14.67 4.99 7.86
CA GLN A 483 -15.67 3.95 8.18
C GLN A 483 -15.09 2.82 9.03
N GLU A 484 -13.89 2.31 8.71
CA GLU A 484 -13.22 1.27 9.51
C GLU A 484 -12.89 1.76 10.92
N PHE A 485 -12.49 3.02 11.06
CA PHE A 485 -12.25 3.62 12.38
C PHE A 485 -13.54 3.66 13.21
N LEU A 486 -14.67 4.10 12.63
CA LEU A 486 -15.97 4.12 13.29
C LEU A 486 -16.41 2.71 13.71
N GLU A 487 -16.24 1.73 12.84
CA GLU A 487 -16.60 0.34 13.11
C GLU A 487 -15.78 -0.27 14.25
N ALA A 488 -14.48 0.03 14.32
CA ALA A 488 -13.62 -0.47 15.40
C ALA A 488 -13.95 0.18 16.77
N ASP A 489 -14.21 1.49 16.77
CA ASP A 489 -14.63 2.20 17.97
C ASP A 489 -15.98 1.66 18.50
N TYR A 490 -16.90 1.35 17.58
CA TYR A 490 -18.16 0.68 17.90
C TYR A 490 -17.97 -0.75 18.41
N PHE A 491 -17.02 -1.50 17.85
CA PHE A 491 -16.72 -2.86 18.31
C PHE A 491 -16.26 -2.89 19.77
N LEU A 492 -15.37 -1.99 20.16
CA LEU A 492 -14.90 -1.88 21.54
C LEU A 492 -16.06 -1.56 22.51
N PHE A 493 -16.94 -0.64 22.10
CA PHE A 493 -18.13 -0.32 22.89
C PHE A 493 -19.07 -1.54 23.00
N MET A 494 -19.42 -2.16 21.87
CA MET A 494 -20.28 -3.34 21.83
C MET A 494 -19.76 -4.47 22.74
N ARG A 495 -18.44 -4.75 22.67
CA ARG A 495 -17.81 -5.78 23.51
C ARG A 495 -18.01 -5.47 25.00
N THR A 496 -17.64 -4.27 25.44
CA THR A 496 -17.70 -3.91 26.85
C THR A 496 -19.14 -3.86 27.39
N VAL A 497 -20.09 -3.36 26.59
CA VAL A 497 -21.51 -3.36 26.96
C VAL A 497 -22.08 -4.77 27.02
N SER A 498 -21.71 -5.64 26.08
CA SER A 498 -22.22 -7.01 26.04
C SER A 498 -21.75 -7.87 27.22
N GLN A 499 -20.57 -7.60 27.73
CA GLN A 499 -19.99 -8.32 28.87
C GLN A 499 -20.50 -7.80 30.24
N ASN A 500 -20.91 -6.54 30.33
CA ASN A 500 -21.31 -5.92 31.59
C ASN A 500 -22.79 -6.20 31.90
N GLU A 501 -23.05 -7.10 32.84
CA GLU A 501 -24.42 -7.53 33.14
C GLU A 501 -25.24 -6.43 33.83
N THR A 502 -24.65 -5.61 34.66
CA THR A 502 -25.39 -4.68 35.54
C THR A 502 -25.36 -3.23 35.09
N MET A 503 -24.37 -2.84 34.27
CA MET A 503 -24.12 -1.43 33.88
C MET A 503 -24.05 -0.45 35.06
N GLU A 504 -23.70 -0.94 36.23
CA GLU A 504 -23.63 -0.11 37.45
C GLU A 504 -22.39 0.78 37.48
N TYR A 505 -21.33 0.41 36.76
CA TYR A 505 -20.06 1.14 36.75
C TYR A 505 -19.67 1.58 35.33
N ILE A 506 -19.81 2.89 35.07
CA ILE A 506 -19.46 3.51 33.78
C ILE A 506 -17.95 3.40 33.50
N GLY A 507 -17.09 3.22 34.51
CA GLY A 507 -15.62 3.19 34.37
C GLY A 507 -15.06 2.00 33.61
N ASP A 508 -15.83 0.92 33.43
CA ASP A 508 -15.39 -0.31 32.77
C ASP A 508 -15.97 -0.45 31.35
N VAL A 509 -16.72 0.53 30.89
CA VAL A 509 -17.28 0.55 29.54
C VAL A 509 -16.45 1.45 28.65
N TRP A 510 -16.14 0.99 27.45
CA TRP A 510 -15.52 1.82 26.42
C TRP A 510 -16.47 2.95 26.04
N CYS A 511 -16.02 4.19 26.15
CA CYS A 511 -16.82 5.38 25.81
C CYS A 511 -16.45 5.86 24.40
N PRO A 512 -17.18 5.46 23.35
CA PRO A 512 -16.81 5.74 21.99
C PRO A 512 -16.94 7.23 21.66
N ARG A 513 -16.07 7.74 20.79
CA ARG A 513 -16.06 9.15 20.37
C ARG A 513 -16.26 9.33 18.87
N ALA A 514 -15.77 8.38 18.08
CA ALA A 514 -15.88 8.42 16.64
C ALA A 514 -17.18 7.76 16.14
N CYS A 515 -17.55 6.62 16.67
CA CYS A 515 -18.70 5.85 16.19
C CYS A 515 -20.04 6.57 16.36
N VAL A 516 -20.07 7.68 17.09
CA VAL A 516 -21.19 8.62 17.10
C VAL A 516 -21.54 9.18 15.71
N LEU A 517 -20.63 9.08 14.75
CA LEU A 517 -20.84 9.46 13.34
C LEU A 517 -21.17 8.27 12.44
N LEU A 518 -21.40 7.08 13.01
CA LEU A 518 -21.72 5.87 12.26
C LEU A 518 -23.18 5.94 11.77
N GLU A 519 -23.38 5.96 10.46
CA GLU A 519 -24.69 6.13 9.81
C GLU A 519 -25.32 4.80 9.38
N ARG A 520 -24.59 3.69 9.47
CA ARG A 520 -25.03 2.37 9.04
C ARG A 520 -24.46 1.27 9.94
N PRO A 521 -25.08 0.08 10.00
CA PRO A 521 -24.54 -1.03 10.76
C PRO A 521 -23.11 -1.36 10.33
N PRO A 522 -22.20 -1.70 11.29
CA PRO A 522 -20.86 -2.13 10.98
C PRO A 522 -20.83 -3.33 10.03
N SER A 523 -19.82 -3.35 9.17
CA SER A 523 -19.66 -4.39 8.14
C SER A 523 -19.57 -5.80 8.73
N TYR A 524 -18.89 -5.96 9.88
CA TYR A 524 -18.79 -7.25 10.57
C TYR A 524 -20.14 -7.69 11.19
N ILE A 525 -21.02 -6.78 11.57
CA ILE A 525 -22.38 -7.12 12.03
C ILE A 525 -23.23 -7.65 10.86
N LEU A 526 -23.10 -7.03 9.68
CA LEU A 526 -23.78 -7.52 8.47
C LEU A 526 -23.25 -8.91 8.06
N LYS A 527 -21.94 -9.14 8.15
CA LYS A 527 -21.31 -10.45 7.91
C LYS A 527 -21.76 -11.50 8.95
N ALA A 528 -22.02 -11.08 10.20
CA ALA A 528 -22.45 -11.96 11.28
C ALA A 528 -23.89 -12.49 11.11
N GLU A 529 -24.66 -12.08 10.06
CA GLU A 529 -25.83 -12.82 9.60
C GLU A 529 -25.48 -14.26 9.24
N SER A 530 -24.24 -14.52 8.73
CA SER A 530 -23.72 -15.87 8.53
C SER A 530 -23.34 -16.51 9.87
N LYS A 531 -23.85 -17.70 10.12
CA LYS A 531 -23.52 -18.50 11.32
C LYS A 531 -22.02 -18.74 11.42
N ARG A 532 -21.38 -19.13 10.32
CA ARG A 532 -19.95 -19.38 10.27
C ARG A 532 -19.13 -18.13 10.62
N PHE A 533 -19.51 -16.97 10.11
CA PHE A 533 -18.79 -15.74 10.41
C PHE A 533 -19.02 -15.31 11.87
N LEU A 534 -20.25 -15.44 12.38
CA LEU A 534 -20.56 -15.15 13.78
C LEU A 534 -19.71 -16.03 14.71
N GLU A 535 -19.64 -17.33 14.48
CA GLU A 535 -18.79 -18.27 15.25
C GLU A 535 -17.31 -17.87 15.17
N HIS A 536 -16.83 -17.41 14.00
CA HIS A 536 -15.45 -16.94 13.82
C HIS A 536 -15.17 -15.64 14.59
N MET A 537 -16.11 -14.72 14.63
CA MET A 537 -16.00 -13.44 15.35
C MET A 537 -16.17 -13.59 16.88
N LEU A 538 -16.85 -14.62 17.33
CA LEU A 538 -17.28 -14.82 18.71
C LEU A 538 -16.14 -14.69 19.74
N PRO A 539 -14.91 -15.24 19.54
CA PRO A 539 -13.81 -15.07 20.49
C PRO A 539 -13.51 -13.59 20.80
N ALA A 540 -13.63 -12.72 19.82
CA ALA A 540 -13.38 -11.30 20.01
C ALA A 540 -14.45 -10.57 20.83
N THR A 541 -15.65 -11.13 20.95
CA THR A 541 -16.74 -10.54 21.77
C THR A 541 -16.53 -10.76 23.26
N GLY A 542 -15.68 -11.73 23.65
CA GLY A 542 -15.48 -12.16 25.02
C GLY A 542 -16.67 -12.91 25.63
N LEU A 543 -17.58 -13.41 24.80
CA LEU A 543 -18.73 -14.25 25.17
C LEU A 543 -18.50 -15.70 24.71
N GLY A 544 -19.06 -16.65 25.44
CA GLY A 544 -18.76 -18.08 25.20
C GLY A 544 -19.52 -18.71 24.04
N ASP A 545 -20.67 -18.14 23.66
CA ASP A 545 -21.54 -18.70 22.63
C ASP A 545 -22.34 -17.62 21.89
N ALA A 546 -22.81 -18.00 20.69
CA ALA A 546 -23.51 -17.13 19.78
C ALA A 546 -24.89 -16.69 20.31
N ASP A 547 -25.61 -17.56 21.01
CA ASP A 547 -26.95 -17.26 21.53
C ASP A 547 -26.86 -16.22 22.66
N THR A 548 -25.90 -16.36 23.54
CA THR A 548 -25.58 -15.35 24.58
C THR A 548 -25.21 -14.01 23.93
N PHE A 549 -24.36 -14.02 22.89
CA PHE A 549 -24.02 -12.80 22.16
C PHE A 549 -25.26 -12.12 21.57
N VAL A 550 -26.08 -12.85 20.81
CA VAL A 550 -27.31 -12.32 20.18
C VAL A 550 -28.28 -11.78 21.23
N LYS A 551 -28.48 -12.52 22.33
CA LYS A 551 -29.35 -12.11 23.43
C LYS A 551 -28.86 -10.83 24.08
N ASN A 552 -27.58 -10.76 24.48
CA ASN A 552 -27.00 -9.61 25.16
C ASN A 552 -26.97 -8.39 24.21
N PHE A 553 -26.54 -8.59 22.97
CA PHE A 553 -26.50 -7.54 21.97
C PHE A 553 -27.90 -6.95 21.70
N SER A 554 -28.92 -7.79 21.53
CA SER A 554 -30.29 -7.34 21.31
C SER A 554 -30.91 -6.64 22.52
N SER A 555 -30.67 -7.14 23.74
CA SER A 555 -31.26 -6.59 24.97
C SER A 555 -30.61 -5.26 25.39
N LYS A 556 -29.33 -5.05 25.09
CA LYS A 556 -28.54 -3.89 25.51
C LYS A 556 -28.47 -2.76 24.47
N HIS A 557 -29.05 -2.98 23.32
CA HIS A 557 -29.14 -1.98 22.26
C HIS A 557 -29.69 -0.62 22.72
N GLY A 558 -30.70 -0.60 23.58
CA GLY A 558 -31.23 0.62 24.19
C GLY A 558 -30.28 1.36 25.16
N VAL A 559 -29.18 0.72 25.57
CA VAL A 559 -28.13 1.36 26.39
C VAL A 559 -27.31 2.33 25.56
N PHE A 560 -27.05 2.00 24.31
CA PHE A 560 -26.39 2.89 23.37
C PHE A 560 -27.12 4.24 23.32
N LYS A 561 -28.43 4.22 23.17
CA LYS A 561 -29.30 5.41 23.13
C LYS A 561 -29.24 6.25 24.41
N ARG A 562 -29.09 5.63 25.60
CA ARG A 562 -28.96 6.30 26.89
C ARG A 562 -27.57 6.92 27.12
N TYR A 563 -26.53 6.28 26.61
CA TYR A 563 -25.13 6.73 26.75
C TYR A 563 -24.87 8.04 25.99
N PHE A 564 -25.59 8.25 24.89
CA PHE A 564 -25.47 9.40 24.00
C PHE A 564 -26.66 10.37 24.09
N GLN A 565 -27.15 10.65 25.27
CA GLN A 565 -28.40 11.30 25.68
C GLN A 565 -28.86 12.58 24.97
N SER A 566 -28.13 13.16 24.04
CA SER A 566 -28.55 14.44 23.45
C SER A 566 -28.40 14.48 21.94
N GLY A 567 -29.44 14.11 21.23
CA GLY A 567 -29.61 14.55 19.84
C GLY A 567 -29.29 13.58 18.73
N TRP A 568 -29.11 12.30 19.02
CA TRP A 568 -29.02 11.29 17.96
C TRP A 568 -30.38 11.05 17.34
N LYS A 569 -30.43 11.32 16.06
CA LYS A 569 -31.64 11.06 15.30
C LYS A 569 -31.83 9.57 15.04
N ASP A 570 -30.75 8.84 14.77
CA ASP A 570 -30.82 7.44 14.39
C ASP A 570 -29.71 6.63 15.03
N ASP A 571 -30.07 5.53 15.69
CA ASP A 571 -29.13 4.51 16.15
C ASP A 571 -28.62 3.73 14.93
N PRO A 572 -27.30 3.53 14.72
CA PRO A 572 -26.79 2.79 13.58
C PRO A 572 -27.35 1.38 13.43
N LEU A 573 -27.92 0.83 14.51
CA LEU A 573 -28.59 -0.47 14.51
C LEU A 573 -30.12 -0.39 14.48
N GLU A 574 -30.72 0.80 14.47
CA GLU A 574 -32.20 0.94 14.46
C GLU A 574 -32.84 0.20 13.28
N TYR A 575 -32.12 0.14 12.15
CA TYR A 575 -32.56 -0.55 10.94
C TYR A 575 -31.99 -1.96 10.78
N PHE A 576 -31.23 -2.44 11.77
CA PHE A 576 -30.67 -3.79 11.74
C PHE A 576 -31.52 -4.74 12.59
N ASP A 577 -32.10 -5.73 11.95
CA ASP A 577 -32.81 -6.80 12.66
C ASP A 577 -31.83 -7.79 13.29
N THR A 578 -31.59 -7.63 14.59
CA THR A 578 -30.68 -8.50 15.37
C THR A 578 -31.06 -9.99 15.32
N LYS A 579 -32.32 -10.32 14.98
CA LYS A 579 -32.76 -11.71 14.79
C LYS A 579 -32.13 -12.37 13.57
N LYS A 580 -31.52 -11.60 12.68
CA LYS A 580 -30.81 -12.15 11.50
C LYS A 580 -29.42 -12.68 11.82
N LEU A 581 -28.85 -12.34 12.98
CA LEU A 581 -27.54 -12.82 13.39
C LEU A 581 -27.52 -14.34 13.45
N GLY A 582 -26.55 -14.94 12.75
CA GLY A 582 -26.35 -16.40 12.70
C GLY A 582 -27.43 -17.18 11.93
N GLN A 583 -28.34 -16.51 11.22
CA GLN A 583 -29.45 -17.22 10.55
C GLN A 583 -29.10 -17.70 9.13
N ARG A 584 -28.07 -17.13 8.49
CA ARG A 584 -27.56 -17.60 7.20
C ARG A 584 -26.54 -18.73 7.41
N LYS A 585 -26.76 -19.88 6.69
CA LYS A 585 -25.80 -21.01 6.72
C LYS A 585 -24.46 -20.64 6.11
#